data_0014017d6205ca9c69c3be27dd0f49b8
#
_entry.id   0014017d6205ca9c69c3be27dd0f49b8
#
_cell.length_a   1.000
_cell.length_b   1.000
_cell.length_c   1.000
_cell.angle_alpha   90.00
_cell.angle_beta   90.00
_cell.angle_gamma   90.00
#
_symmetry.space_group_name_H-M   'P 1'
#
loop_
_entity.id
_entity.type
_entity.pdbx_description
1 polymer ?
#
loop_
_entity_poly.entity_id
_entity_poly.type
_entity_poly.pdbx_seq_one_letter_code
_entity_poly.pdbx_strand_id
1 'polypeptide(L)'
;MLFQNDETMEFLKALIRIGEVSSVDASKATARVVFDDFDSVVSYDLQVICRNTFANRDYAMPDIGEDVICLFLPTGTEAGFILGSVYAGDVTPPENTVNRRCVEFLDGAKFMYDRSAHALTITIGDTAITVNQDAVAVESKNTIQAKVG
;
A
#
# COMPACT_ATOMS: atom_id res chain seq x y z
N MET A 1 23.08 2.05 31.03
CA MET A 1 21.84 1.32 31.22
C MET A 1 20.67 2.29 31.15
N LEU A 2 20.15 2.49 29.95
CA LEU A 2 19.28 3.63 29.68
C LEU A 2 17.76 3.34 29.77
N PHE A 3 17.35 2.10 30.10
CA PHE A 3 15.94 1.72 30.05
C PHE A 3 15.54 0.82 31.21
N GLN A 4 15.59 1.37 32.44
CA GLN A 4 15.14 0.67 33.65
C GLN A 4 13.75 1.11 34.16
N ASN A 5 13.00 1.91 33.40
CA ASN A 5 11.61 2.21 33.73
C ASN A 5 10.67 1.44 32.82
N ASP A 6 9.91 0.52 33.37
CA ASP A 6 8.87 -0.25 32.69
C ASP A 6 7.88 0.66 31.94
N GLU A 7 7.57 1.82 32.53
CA GLU A 7 6.70 2.84 31.91
C GLU A 7 7.29 3.42 30.61
N THR A 8 8.61 3.66 30.56
CA THR A 8 9.27 4.15 29.34
C THR A 8 9.25 3.12 28.23
N MET A 9 9.43 1.86 28.57
CA MET A 9 9.38 0.75 27.60
C MET A 9 7.98 0.54 27.06
N GLU A 10 6.97 0.59 27.92
CA GLU A 10 5.57 0.50 27.50
C GLU A 10 5.18 1.69 26.59
N PHE A 11 5.62 2.89 26.92
CA PHE A 11 5.43 4.07 26.08
C PHE A 11 6.08 3.91 24.71
N LEU A 12 7.33 3.45 24.64
CA LEU A 12 8.02 3.22 23.36
C LEU A 12 7.34 2.14 22.50
N LYS A 13 6.84 1.06 23.12
CA LYS A 13 6.08 0.02 22.46
C LYS A 13 4.75 0.54 21.87
N ALA A 14 4.17 1.56 22.49
CA ALA A 14 2.93 2.15 22.04
C ALA A 14 3.08 3.12 20.85
N LEU A 15 4.33 3.61 20.58
CA LEU A 15 4.56 4.58 19.49
C LEU A 15 4.49 3.96 18.11
N ILE A 16 4.96 2.73 17.92
CA ILE A 16 4.95 2.04 16.64
C ILE A 16 4.24 0.71 16.82
N ARG A 17 3.19 0.49 16.06
CA ARG A 17 2.35 -0.70 16.16
C ARG A 17 1.99 -1.22 14.77
N ILE A 18 1.83 -2.53 14.67
CA ILE A 18 1.28 -3.20 13.50
C ILE A 18 -0.13 -3.66 13.84
N GLY A 19 -1.06 -3.45 12.93
CA GLY A 19 -2.43 -3.89 13.08
C GLY A 19 -3.14 -4.01 11.75
N GLU A 20 -4.37 -4.51 11.78
CA GLU A 20 -5.19 -4.76 10.61
C GLU A 20 -6.19 -3.61 10.39
N VAL A 21 -6.33 -3.17 9.15
CA VAL A 21 -7.30 -2.14 8.77
C VAL A 21 -8.72 -2.66 8.95
N SER A 22 -9.52 -2.00 9.79
CA SER A 22 -10.92 -2.38 10.06
C SER A 22 -11.95 -1.53 9.32
N SER A 23 -11.61 -0.28 9.00
CA SER A 23 -12.45 0.60 8.20
C SER A 23 -11.64 1.68 7.50
N VAL A 24 -12.16 2.21 6.39
CA VAL A 24 -11.51 3.23 5.55
C VAL A 24 -12.50 4.35 5.25
N ASP A 25 -12.08 5.60 5.46
CA ASP A 25 -12.74 6.78 4.92
C ASP A 25 -11.92 7.34 3.77
N ALA A 26 -12.25 6.90 2.56
CA ALA A 26 -11.53 7.26 1.34
C ALA A 26 -11.59 8.77 1.03
N SER A 27 -12.65 9.46 1.47
CA SER A 27 -12.84 10.90 1.23
C SER A 27 -11.93 11.77 2.09
N LYS A 28 -11.52 11.26 3.24
CA LYS A 28 -10.62 11.93 4.18
C LYS A 28 -9.18 11.41 4.16
N ALA A 29 -8.93 10.35 3.39
CA ALA A 29 -7.67 9.62 3.39
C ALA A 29 -7.27 9.13 4.80
N THR A 30 -8.26 8.59 5.55
CA THR A 30 -8.07 8.02 6.88
C THR A 30 -8.54 6.58 6.94
N ALA A 31 -8.01 5.83 7.90
CA ALA A 31 -8.46 4.48 8.21
C ALA A 31 -8.37 4.20 9.71
N ARG A 32 -9.12 3.22 10.17
CA ARG A 32 -9.04 2.68 11.54
C ARG A 32 -8.39 1.31 11.52
N VAL A 33 -7.63 1.03 12.55
CA VAL A 33 -6.79 -0.16 12.67
C VAL A 33 -7.11 -0.87 13.97
N VAL A 34 -7.26 -2.19 13.91
CA VAL A 34 -7.38 -3.08 15.08
C VAL A 34 -6.00 -3.58 15.45
N PHE A 35 -5.71 -3.58 16.74
CA PHE A 35 -4.46 -4.07 17.31
C PHE A 35 -4.75 -5.28 18.20
N ASP A 36 -4.42 -6.48 17.75
CA ASP A 36 -4.71 -7.73 18.47
C ASP A 36 -3.89 -7.89 19.76
N ASP A 37 -2.70 -7.29 19.80
CA ASP A 37 -1.81 -7.30 20.95
C ASP A 37 -2.30 -6.45 22.15
N PHE A 38 -3.40 -5.69 21.96
CA PHE A 38 -4.01 -4.83 22.98
C PHE A 38 -5.53 -5.04 23.08
N ASP A 39 -5.95 -6.28 23.38
CA ASP A 39 -7.37 -6.63 23.57
C ASP A 39 -8.27 -6.22 22.39
N SER A 40 -7.75 -6.30 21.17
CA SER A 40 -8.45 -5.90 19.93
C SER A 40 -8.96 -4.45 19.95
N VAL A 41 -8.18 -3.55 20.52
CA VAL A 41 -8.51 -2.12 20.52
C VAL A 41 -8.47 -1.54 19.12
N VAL A 42 -9.53 -0.83 18.74
CA VAL A 42 -9.64 -0.12 17.47
C VAL A 42 -9.13 1.31 17.64
N SER A 43 -8.27 1.76 16.75
CA SER A 43 -7.78 3.15 16.73
C SER A 43 -8.88 4.17 16.41
N TYR A 44 -8.62 5.44 16.68
CA TYR A 44 -9.31 6.54 16.02
C TYR A 44 -8.97 6.58 14.53
N ASP A 45 -9.50 7.57 13.81
CA ASP A 45 -9.18 7.80 12.40
C ASP A 45 -7.72 8.21 12.27
N LEU A 46 -6.89 7.35 11.69
CA LEU A 46 -5.47 7.60 11.42
C LEU A 46 -5.30 8.13 9.99
N GLN A 47 -4.45 9.14 9.82
CA GLN A 47 -4.10 9.66 8.49
C GLN A 47 -3.23 8.65 7.74
N VAL A 48 -3.61 8.35 6.49
CA VAL A 48 -2.76 7.56 5.60
C VAL A 48 -1.70 8.45 4.97
N ILE A 49 -0.43 8.11 5.14
CA ILE A 49 0.68 8.87 4.56
C ILE A 49 0.69 8.70 3.04
N CYS A 50 0.71 9.83 2.34
CA CYS A 50 0.89 9.91 0.89
C CYS A 50 2.19 10.64 0.57
N ARG A 51 2.76 10.35 -0.59
CA ARG A 51 4.03 10.97 -1.01
C ARG A 51 3.87 12.46 -1.28
N ASN A 52 2.78 12.85 -1.94
CA ASN A 52 2.47 14.23 -2.28
C ASN A 52 0.98 14.51 -2.05
N THR A 53 0.65 15.66 -1.44
CA THR A 53 -0.72 15.99 -1.03
C THR A 53 -1.18 17.41 -1.37
N PHE A 54 -0.40 18.15 -2.18
CA PHE A 54 -0.72 19.55 -2.51
C PHE A 54 -0.98 19.74 -4.01
N ALA A 55 -0.07 20.36 -4.76
CA ALA A 55 -0.23 20.59 -6.20
C ALA A 55 -0.18 19.27 -6.97
N ASN A 56 0.82 18.43 -6.70
CA ASN A 56 0.84 17.03 -7.10
C ASN A 56 0.24 16.20 -5.98
N ARG A 57 -0.59 15.21 -6.32
CA ARG A 57 -1.29 14.38 -5.34
C ARG A 57 -1.17 12.91 -5.70
N ASP A 58 -0.72 12.13 -4.73
CA ASP A 58 -0.76 10.68 -4.80
C ASP A 58 -1.95 10.17 -3.98
N TYR A 59 -2.61 9.13 -4.46
CA TYR A 59 -3.73 8.52 -3.77
C TYR A 59 -3.62 7.00 -3.87
N ALA A 60 -3.44 6.37 -2.72
CA ALA A 60 -3.50 4.92 -2.55
C ALA A 60 -3.95 4.65 -1.12
N MET A 61 -5.14 4.11 -0.97
CA MET A 61 -5.69 3.74 0.33
C MET A 61 -5.46 2.25 0.59
N PRO A 62 -5.23 1.86 1.85
CA PRO A 62 -5.19 0.45 2.21
C PRO A 62 -6.59 -0.17 2.10
N ASP A 63 -6.64 -1.46 1.84
CA ASP A 63 -7.87 -2.24 1.90
C ASP A 63 -8.20 -2.68 3.33
N ILE A 64 -9.50 -2.93 3.60
CA ILE A 64 -9.93 -3.55 4.86
C ILE A 64 -9.32 -4.96 4.94
N GLY A 65 -8.73 -5.32 6.07
CA GLY A 65 -8.01 -6.57 6.26
C GLY A 65 -6.51 -6.50 5.93
N GLU A 66 -6.00 -5.32 5.53
CA GLU A 66 -4.58 -5.12 5.23
C GLU A 66 -3.79 -4.85 6.51
N ASP A 67 -2.64 -5.52 6.66
CA ASP A 67 -1.72 -5.27 7.77
C ASP A 67 -0.87 -4.03 7.52
N VAL A 68 -0.92 -3.09 8.47
CA VAL A 68 -0.29 -1.77 8.35
C VAL A 68 0.57 -1.43 9.55
N ILE A 69 1.63 -0.66 9.31
CA ILE A 69 2.46 -0.07 10.36
C ILE A 69 1.91 1.31 10.70
N CYS A 70 1.62 1.53 11.98
CA CYS A 70 1.11 2.79 12.52
C CYS A 70 2.16 3.46 13.41
N LEU A 71 2.26 4.79 13.29
CA LEU A 71 3.05 5.65 14.17
C LEU A 71 2.11 6.56 14.96
N PHE A 72 2.18 6.51 16.27
CA PHE A 72 1.40 7.37 17.17
C PHE A 72 2.22 8.55 17.68
N LEU A 73 1.58 9.70 17.83
CA LEU A 73 2.22 10.89 18.36
C LEU A 73 2.24 10.85 19.90
N PRO A 74 3.35 11.24 20.54
CA PRO A 74 3.47 11.22 22.01
C PRO A 74 2.80 12.43 22.66
N THR A 75 1.62 12.81 22.20
CA THR A 75 0.93 14.03 22.63
C THR A 75 -0.21 13.78 23.63
N GLY A 76 -0.39 12.53 24.07
CA GLY A 76 -1.50 12.12 24.93
C GLY A 76 -2.86 12.07 24.23
N THR A 77 -2.91 12.37 22.95
CA THR A 77 -4.06 12.13 22.08
C THR A 77 -3.76 10.90 21.22
N GLU A 78 -4.79 10.14 20.87
CA GLU A 78 -4.64 8.96 20.03
C GLU A 78 -4.44 9.31 18.54
N ALA A 79 -3.74 10.42 18.28
CA ALA A 79 -3.39 10.87 16.95
C ALA A 79 -2.21 10.07 16.41
N GLY A 80 -2.29 9.67 15.14
CA GLY A 80 -1.24 8.89 14.51
C GLY A 80 -1.43 8.80 13.00
N PHE A 81 -0.52 8.05 12.38
CA PHE A 81 -0.44 7.89 10.94
C PHE A 81 -0.28 6.42 10.59
N ILE A 82 -0.84 6.02 9.46
CA ILE A 82 -0.53 4.77 8.79
C ILE A 82 0.64 5.06 7.84
N LEU A 83 1.80 4.43 8.10
CA LEU A 83 3.03 4.63 7.34
C LEU A 83 3.05 3.82 6.04
N GLY A 84 2.41 2.67 6.03
CA GLY A 84 2.38 1.75 4.92
C GLY A 84 1.96 0.35 5.36
N SER A 85 1.94 -0.57 4.40
CA SER A 85 1.51 -1.95 4.59
C SER A 85 2.69 -2.90 4.63
N VAL A 86 2.48 -4.05 5.24
CA VAL A 86 3.44 -5.17 5.27
C VAL A 86 2.76 -6.44 4.79
N TYR A 87 3.49 -7.30 4.11
CA TYR A 87 3.01 -8.64 3.80
C TYR A 87 3.00 -9.48 5.09
N ALA A 88 1.84 -9.99 5.45
CA ALA A 88 1.65 -10.81 6.65
C ALA A 88 0.66 -11.95 6.38
N GLY A 89 0.65 -12.94 7.26
CA GLY A 89 -0.20 -14.11 7.15
C GLY A 89 0.02 -14.87 5.84
N ASP A 90 -1.07 -15.15 5.13
CA ASP A 90 -1.06 -15.87 3.86
C ASP A 90 -0.90 -14.96 2.63
N VAL A 91 -0.77 -13.65 2.84
CA VAL A 91 -0.59 -12.68 1.75
C VAL A 91 0.86 -12.65 1.30
N THR A 92 1.09 -13.00 0.04
CA THR A 92 2.44 -13.05 -0.55
C THR A 92 2.66 -11.93 -1.55
N PRO A 93 3.92 -11.45 -1.72
CA PRO A 93 4.24 -10.50 -2.77
C PRO A 93 3.87 -11.04 -4.16
N PRO A 94 3.41 -10.17 -5.07
CA PRO A 94 3.02 -10.57 -6.43
C PRO A 94 4.21 -11.01 -7.30
N GLU A 95 5.44 -10.74 -6.87
CA GLU A 95 6.67 -11.09 -7.58
C GLU A 95 7.74 -11.59 -6.60
N ASN A 96 8.61 -12.46 -7.08
CA ASN A 96 9.69 -13.10 -6.30
C ASN A 96 11.11 -12.72 -6.78
N THR A 97 11.24 -11.68 -7.57
CA THR A 97 12.52 -11.23 -8.13
C THR A 97 12.71 -9.72 -7.94
N VAL A 98 13.95 -9.32 -7.66
CA VAL A 98 14.32 -7.90 -7.56
C VAL A 98 14.38 -7.18 -8.92
N ASN A 99 14.25 -7.91 -10.02
CA ASN A 99 14.29 -7.33 -11.37
C ASN A 99 12.96 -6.73 -11.79
N ARG A 100 11.88 -7.02 -11.09
CA ARG A 100 10.54 -6.53 -11.41
C ARG A 100 10.05 -5.52 -10.39
N ARG A 101 9.40 -4.48 -10.89
CA ARG A 101 8.63 -3.53 -10.10
C ARG A 101 7.22 -3.50 -10.65
N CYS A 102 6.23 -3.73 -9.80
CA CYS A 102 4.84 -3.79 -10.24
C CYS A 102 3.87 -3.17 -9.23
N VAL A 103 2.69 -2.85 -9.73
CA VAL A 103 1.48 -2.62 -8.97
C VAL A 103 0.43 -3.59 -9.49
N GLU A 104 -0.16 -4.38 -8.64
CA GLU A 104 -1.21 -5.33 -8.96
C GLU A 104 -2.48 -4.94 -8.22
N PHE A 105 -3.61 -4.98 -8.90
CA PHE A 105 -4.93 -4.65 -8.37
C PHE A 105 -5.73 -5.91 -8.06
N LEU A 106 -6.77 -5.77 -7.24
CA LEU A 106 -7.62 -6.88 -6.81
C LEU A 106 -8.24 -7.67 -7.98
N ASP A 107 -8.55 -7.01 -9.08
CA ASP A 107 -9.11 -7.60 -10.28
C ASP A 107 -8.08 -8.26 -11.21
N GLY A 108 -6.80 -8.29 -10.78
CA GLY A 108 -5.67 -8.83 -11.55
C GLY A 108 -5.09 -7.86 -12.58
N ALA A 109 -5.60 -6.63 -12.70
CA ALA A 109 -4.94 -5.60 -13.50
C ALA A 109 -3.54 -5.31 -12.94
N LYS A 110 -2.55 -5.10 -13.81
CA LYS A 110 -1.16 -4.99 -13.38
C LYS A 110 -0.35 -4.02 -14.24
N PHE A 111 0.44 -3.19 -13.59
CA PHE A 111 1.52 -2.42 -14.21
C PHE A 111 2.85 -3.03 -13.77
N MET A 112 3.70 -3.42 -14.71
CA MET A 112 4.96 -4.07 -14.38
C MET A 112 6.09 -3.60 -15.29
N TYR A 113 7.24 -3.28 -14.69
CA TYR A 113 8.50 -3.10 -15.41
C TYR A 113 9.48 -4.20 -15.01
N ASP A 114 10.02 -4.91 -16.01
CA ASP A 114 11.08 -5.89 -15.84
C ASP A 114 12.39 -5.34 -16.43
N ARG A 115 13.34 -5.03 -15.54
CA ARG A 115 14.62 -4.46 -15.95
C ARG A 115 15.53 -5.46 -16.66
N SER A 116 15.32 -6.75 -16.47
CA SER A 116 16.12 -7.79 -17.17
C SER A 116 15.65 -8.01 -18.60
N ALA A 117 14.36 -7.86 -18.83
CA ALA A 117 13.75 -7.93 -20.16
C ALA A 117 13.66 -6.55 -20.84
N HIS A 118 13.99 -5.46 -20.13
CA HIS A 118 13.80 -4.06 -20.57
C HIS A 118 12.39 -3.79 -21.09
N ALA A 119 11.39 -4.32 -20.41
CA ALA A 119 9.99 -4.28 -20.85
C ALA A 119 9.06 -3.69 -19.78
N LEU A 120 8.19 -2.77 -20.20
CA LEU A 120 7.03 -2.30 -19.46
C LEU A 120 5.79 -3.01 -20.00
N THR A 121 5.03 -3.62 -19.11
CA THR A 121 3.75 -4.28 -19.45
C THR A 121 2.62 -3.70 -18.63
N ILE A 122 1.51 -3.40 -19.28
CA ILE A 122 0.23 -3.02 -18.66
C ILE A 122 -0.79 -4.08 -19.08
N THR A 123 -1.39 -4.75 -18.11
CA THR A 123 -2.37 -5.82 -18.36
C THR A 123 -3.69 -5.49 -17.70
N ILE A 124 -4.79 -5.60 -18.40
CA ILE A 124 -6.16 -5.44 -17.90
C ILE A 124 -7.02 -6.52 -18.55
N GLY A 125 -7.38 -7.56 -17.78
CA GLY A 125 -8.08 -8.71 -18.33
C GLY A 125 -7.32 -9.35 -19.51
N ASP A 126 -7.96 -9.49 -20.64
CA ASP A 126 -7.39 -10.06 -21.88
C ASP A 126 -6.67 -9.02 -22.77
N THR A 127 -6.46 -7.82 -22.27
CA THR A 127 -5.78 -6.75 -22.99
C THR A 127 -4.43 -6.45 -22.38
N ALA A 128 -3.40 -6.41 -23.21
CA ALA A 128 -2.04 -6.06 -22.79
C ALA A 128 -1.41 -5.01 -23.70
N ILE A 129 -0.64 -4.11 -23.08
CA ILE A 129 0.26 -3.19 -23.78
C ILE A 129 1.67 -3.52 -23.30
N THR A 130 2.56 -3.84 -24.22
CA THR A 130 3.97 -4.10 -23.92
C THR A 130 4.84 -3.11 -24.69
N VAL A 131 5.73 -2.45 -23.95
CA VAL A 131 6.74 -1.55 -24.52
C VAL A 131 8.10 -2.10 -24.16
N ASN A 132 8.93 -2.37 -25.16
CA ASN A 132 10.32 -2.77 -25.00
C ASN A 132 11.24 -1.93 -25.89
N GLN A 133 12.52 -2.30 -25.97
CA GLN A 133 13.53 -1.55 -26.77
C GLN A 133 13.23 -1.54 -28.26
N ASP A 134 12.54 -2.54 -28.77
CA ASP A 134 12.39 -2.76 -30.22
C ASP A 134 10.99 -2.40 -30.72
N ALA A 135 9.95 -2.47 -29.85
CA ALA A 135 8.57 -2.35 -30.29
C ALA A 135 7.60 -1.90 -29.17
N VAL A 136 6.45 -1.41 -29.62
CA VAL A 136 5.22 -1.27 -28.82
C VAL A 136 4.21 -2.25 -29.39
N ALA A 137 3.77 -3.19 -28.57
CA ALA A 137 2.73 -4.16 -28.90
C ALA A 137 1.46 -3.87 -28.13
N VAL A 138 0.32 -3.93 -28.79
CA VAL A 138 -1.00 -3.86 -28.18
C VAL A 138 -1.76 -5.11 -28.57
N GLU A 139 -2.16 -5.89 -27.58
CA GLU A 139 -2.90 -7.14 -27.77
C GLU A 139 -4.27 -7.02 -27.09
N SER A 140 -5.32 -7.40 -27.76
CA SER A 140 -6.68 -7.44 -27.23
C SER A 140 -7.45 -8.57 -27.89
N LYS A 141 -8.26 -9.26 -27.08
CA LYS A 141 -9.13 -10.34 -27.57
C LYS A 141 -10.24 -9.84 -28.51
N ASN A 142 -10.67 -8.59 -28.37
CA ASN A 142 -11.81 -8.06 -29.10
C ASN A 142 -11.39 -7.01 -30.14
N THR A 143 -11.22 -5.75 -29.72
CA THR A 143 -11.04 -4.63 -30.66
C THR A 143 -9.92 -3.70 -30.20
N ILE A 144 -9.08 -3.29 -31.14
CA ILE A 144 -8.11 -2.20 -30.97
C ILE A 144 -8.60 -1.02 -31.81
N GLN A 145 -8.86 0.13 -31.18
CA GLN A 145 -9.25 1.36 -31.86
C GLN A 145 -8.13 2.40 -31.78
N ALA A 146 -7.65 2.85 -32.92
CA ALA A 146 -6.77 3.99 -33.05
C ALA A 146 -7.55 5.15 -33.68
N LYS A 147 -7.64 6.31 -33.01
CA LYS A 147 -8.22 7.53 -33.56
C LYS A 147 -7.09 8.47 -33.96
N VAL A 148 -7.12 8.92 -35.19
CA VAL A 148 -6.33 10.04 -35.68
C VAL A 148 -7.21 11.28 -35.59
N GLY A 149 -6.74 12.30 -34.85
CA GLY A 149 -7.44 13.59 -34.70
C GLY A 149 -7.12 14.53 -35.82
#